data_810918f1da90c9aa722475d34fe20acf
#
_entry.id   810918f1da90c9aa722475d34fe20acf
#
_cell.length_a   1.000
_cell.length_b   1.000
_cell.length_c   1.000
_cell.angle_alpha   90.00
_cell.angle_beta   90.00
_cell.angle_gamma   90.00
#
_symmetry.space_group_name_H-M   'P 1'
#
loop_
_entity.id
_entity.type
_entity.pdbx_description
1 polymer ?
#
loop_
_entity_poly.entity_id
_entity_poly.type
_entity_poly.pdbx_seq_one_letter_code
_entity_poly.pdbx_strand_id
1 'polypeptide(L)'
;MKNSDKNILLVEDDINFGAILNDFLKLHSYNVTLAKNGIEGLEKFKRNDFGLCILDVMLPYKDGFTLAKEIREINKDVPLFFLTAKTLKEDVLKGYKIGADDYLTKPFDSDILLLKIKSTFKRKQLSKRKDDSQYEFDFSKFKFNSKLRTLQFESEQIIKLSPKENELLKMLLIHLNDLMPRELALVKIWNDDNYFTSRSMDVYIAKIRKLLSKDEKVEIENIHGEGFRMIVNS
;
A
#
# COMPACT_ATOMS: atom_id res chain seq x y z
N MET A 1 -21.58 2.03 15.02
CA MET A 1 -20.48 1.90 14.04
C MET A 1 -19.40 2.90 14.45
N LYS A 2 -18.20 2.44 14.86
CA LYS A 2 -17.09 3.36 15.21
C LYS A 2 -16.65 4.09 13.95
N ASN A 3 -16.73 5.41 13.97
CA ASN A 3 -16.49 6.33 12.83
C ASN A 3 -14.97 6.52 12.53
N SER A 4 -14.15 5.52 12.84
CA SER A 4 -12.69 5.57 12.66
C SER A 4 -12.25 5.53 11.20
N ASP A 5 -13.14 5.14 10.28
CA ASP A 5 -12.80 4.88 8.88
C ASP A 5 -12.48 6.15 8.06
N LYS A 6 -12.68 7.35 8.64
CA LYS A 6 -12.30 8.63 8.01
C LYS A 6 -11.32 9.45 8.85
N ASN A 7 -10.84 8.90 9.96
CA ASN A 7 -9.92 9.60 10.83
C ASN A 7 -8.48 9.41 10.35
N ILE A 8 -7.78 10.49 10.11
CA ILE A 8 -6.38 10.52 9.66
C ILE A 8 -5.53 11.19 10.75
N LEU A 9 -4.47 10.52 11.18
CA LEU A 9 -3.38 11.17 11.91
C LEU A 9 -2.38 11.72 10.88
N LEU A 10 -2.19 13.03 10.86
CA LEU A 10 -1.18 13.71 10.06
C LEU A 10 -0.08 14.23 10.98
N VAL A 11 1.17 13.78 10.77
CA VAL A 11 2.32 14.24 11.55
C VAL A 11 3.30 14.96 10.62
N GLU A 12 3.40 16.27 10.81
CA GLU A 12 4.14 17.19 9.94
C GLU A 12 4.63 18.37 10.78
N ASP A 13 5.91 18.70 10.73
CA ASP A 13 6.50 19.78 11.51
C ASP A 13 6.48 21.14 10.79
N ASP A 14 6.42 21.14 9.45
CA ASP A 14 6.17 22.38 8.71
C ASP A 14 4.73 22.85 8.94
N ILE A 15 4.60 23.95 9.68
CA ILE A 15 3.31 24.52 10.10
C ILE A 15 2.43 24.87 8.89
N ASN A 16 3.03 25.46 7.85
CA ASN A 16 2.29 25.92 6.66
C ASN A 16 1.84 24.72 5.81
N PHE A 17 2.76 23.82 5.50
CA PHE A 17 2.45 22.64 4.73
C PHE A 17 1.46 21.74 5.48
N GLY A 18 1.66 21.52 6.77
CA GLY A 18 0.75 20.74 7.61
C GLY A 18 -0.66 21.34 7.67
N ALA A 19 -0.80 22.67 7.76
CA ALA A 19 -2.09 23.35 7.73
C ALA A 19 -2.78 23.20 6.37
N ILE A 20 -2.06 23.44 5.27
CA ILE A 20 -2.61 23.32 3.89
C ILE A 20 -3.10 21.88 3.66
N LEU A 21 -2.29 20.88 3.98
CA LEU A 21 -2.64 19.48 3.77
C LEU A 21 -3.81 19.04 4.67
N ASN A 22 -3.84 19.51 5.93
CA ASN A 22 -4.96 19.28 6.84
C ASN A 22 -6.28 19.84 6.26
N ASP A 23 -6.27 21.07 5.76
CA ASP A 23 -7.46 21.70 5.22
C ASP A 23 -7.89 21.06 3.89
N PHE A 24 -6.93 20.70 3.03
CA PHE A 24 -7.20 19.94 1.82
C PHE A 24 -7.91 18.61 2.12
N LEU A 25 -7.41 17.84 3.08
CA LEU A 25 -8.03 16.57 3.46
C LEU A 25 -9.40 16.75 4.11
N LYS A 26 -9.59 17.80 4.92
CA LYS A 26 -10.90 18.15 5.50
C LYS A 26 -11.94 18.51 4.44
N LEU A 27 -11.57 19.27 3.40
CA LEU A 27 -12.42 19.57 2.26
C LEU A 27 -12.92 18.29 1.56
N HIS A 28 -12.13 17.22 1.60
CA HIS A 28 -12.49 15.90 1.08
C HIS A 28 -13.18 14.99 2.10
N SER A 29 -13.75 15.57 3.16
CA SER A 29 -14.55 14.87 4.19
C SER A 29 -13.78 13.85 5.04
N TYR A 30 -12.48 14.07 5.27
CA TYR A 30 -11.69 13.34 6.26
C TYR A 30 -11.63 14.10 7.58
N ASN A 31 -11.60 13.38 8.70
CA ASN A 31 -11.33 13.94 10.02
C ASN A 31 -9.83 13.89 10.28
N VAL A 32 -9.15 15.02 10.24
CA VAL A 32 -7.70 15.08 10.39
C VAL A 32 -7.29 15.57 11.75
N THR A 33 -6.42 14.82 12.41
CA THR A 33 -5.73 15.21 13.62
C THR A 33 -4.28 15.50 13.27
N LEU A 34 -3.90 16.79 13.28
CA LEU A 34 -2.54 17.23 12.99
C LEU A 34 -1.69 17.17 14.27
N ALA A 35 -0.47 16.63 14.15
CA ALA A 35 0.59 16.68 15.16
C ALA A 35 1.86 17.30 14.55
N LYS A 36 2.63 18.04 15.35
CA LYS A 36 3.78 18.84 14.88
C LYS A 36 5.14 18.14 15.06
N ASN A 37 5.15 16.98 15.68
CA ASN A 37 6.35 16.16 15.89
C ASN A 37 5.96 14.72 16.23
N GLY A 38 6.95 13.82 16.23
CA GLY A 38 6.68 12.39 16.47
C GLY A 38 6.23 12.06 17.90
N ILE A 39 6.58 12.86 18.91
CA ILE A 39 6.14 12.65 20.29
C ILE A 39 4.64 12.94 20.40
N GLU A 40 4.22 14.12 19.95
CA GLU A 40 2.80 14.52 19.90
C GLU A 40 1.97 13.55 19.04
N GLY A 41 2.55 13.10 17.90
CA GLY A 41 1.92 12.11 17.04
C GLY A 41 1.61 10.80 17.76
N LEU A 42 2.57 10.27 18.51
CA LEU A 42 2.39 9.04 19.29
C LEU A 42 1.35 9.21 20.43
N GLU A 43 1.38 10.34 21.14
CA GLU A 43 0.39 10.62 22.18
C GLU A 43 -1.04 10.67 21.63
N LYS A 44 -1.22 11.36 20.50
CA LYS A 44 -2.51 11.42 19.81
C LYS A 44 -2.95 10.06 19.30
N PHE A 45 -2.01 9.26 18.78
CA PHE A 45 -2.30 7.90 18.33
C PHE A 45 -2.79 7.00 19.46
N LYS A 46 -2.20 7.09 20.65
CA LYS A 46 -2.60 6.30 21.83
C LYS A 46 -3.99 6.66 22.36
N ARG A 47 -4.45 7.90 22.15
CA ARG A 47 -5.71 8.42 22.69
C ARG A 47 -6.89 8.28 21.74
N ASN A 48 -6.66 8.04 20.45
CA ASN A 48 -7.69 8.06 19.42
C ASN A 48 -7.53 6.87 18.46
N ASP A 49 -8.63 6.48 17.82
CA ASP A 49 -8.64 5.48 16.76
C ASP A 49 -8.47 6.17 15.39
N PHE A 50 -7.48 5.76 14.63
CA PHE A 50 -7.22 6.26 13.28
C PHE A 50 -7.43 5.19 12.22
N GLY A 51 -7.96 5.62 11.07
CA GLY A 51 -8.09 4.80 9.87
C GLY A 51 -6.83 4.79 9.02
N LEU A 52 -6.00 5.85 9.14
CA LEU A 52 -4.74 6.02 8.39
C LEU A 52 -3.81 6.93 9.19
N CYS A 53 -2.51 6.66 9.14
CA CYS A 53 -1.46 7.56 9.61
C CYS A 53 -0.64 8.05 8.42
N ILE A 54 -0.44 9.36 8.31
CA ILE A 54 0.41 10.03 7.33
C ILE A 54 1.53 10.72 8.11
N LEU A 55 2.78 10.32 7.88
CA LEU A 55 3.92 10.70 8.69
C LEU A 55 5.02 11.31 7.82
N ASP A 56 5.52 12.51 8.16
CA ASP A 56 6.83 12.90 7.64
C ASP A 56 7.91 12.06 8.31
N VAL A 57 8.97 11.77 7.57
CA VAL A 57 10.17 11.09 8.09
C VAL A 57 11.06 12.06 8.87
N MET A 58 11.14 13.30 8.40
CA MET A 58 12.04 14.32 8.94
C MET A 58 11.36 15.15 10.05
N LEU A 59 11.01 14.52 11.15
CA LEU A 59 10.36 15.17 12.28
C LEU A 59 11.38 15.52 13.38
N PRO A 60 11.21 16.64 14.11
CA PRO A 60 12.00 16.96 15.28
C PRO A 60 11.68 16.03 16.46
N TYR A 61 12.63 15.85 17.35
CA TYR A 61 12.59 15.05 18.58
C TYR A 61 12.42 13.54 18.37
N LYS A 62 11.55 13.09 17.51
CA LYS A 62 11.32 11.69 17.16
C LYS A 62 11.02 11.62 15.66
N ASP A 63 11.92 11.00 14.90
CA ASP A 63 11.77 10.83 13.46
C ASP A 63 10.58 9.93 13.10
N GLY A 64 10.06 10.08 11.87
CA GLY A 64 8.88 9.36 11.42
C GLY A 64 9.05 7.85 11.36
N PHE A 65 10.27 7.33 11.11
CA PHE A 65 10.51 5.90 11.12
C PHE A 65 10.42 5.30 12.53
N THR A 66 10.94 6.03 13.52
CA THR A 66 10.83 5.63 14.93
C THR A 66 9.37 5.66 15.38
N LEU A 67 8.65 6.74 15.04
CA LEU A 67 7.21 6.84 15.32
C LEU A 67 6.42 5.69 14.67
N ALA A 68 6.70 5.37 13.41
CA ALA A 68 6.03 4.29 12.69
C ALA A 68 6.24 2.92 13.35
N LYS A 69 7.44 2.62 13.83
CA LYS A 69 7.73 1.39 14.59
C LYS A 69 6.88 1.30 15.86
N GLU A 70 6.84 2.38 16.65
CA GLU A 70 6.05 2.41 17.89
C GLU A 70 4.54 2.30 17.60
N ILE A 71 4.05 2.90 16.50
CA ILE A 71 2.68 2.72 16.04
C ILE A 71 2.42 1.25 15.67
N ARG A 72 3.36 0.57 14.98
CA ARG A 72 3.25 -0.85 14.62
C ARG A 72 3.26 -1.79 15.83
N GLU A 73 3.91 -1.43 16.91
CA GLU A 73 3.85 -2.18 18.18
C GLU A 73 2.45 -2.10 18.81
N ILE A 74 1.76 -0.96 18.68
CA ILE A 74 0.41 -0.73 19.22
C ILE A 74 -0.66 -1.30 18.28
N ASN A 75 -0.53 -1.05 16.97
CA ASN A 75 -1.49 -1.48 15.96
C ASN A 75 -0.77 -1.87 14.66
N LYS A 76 -0.76 -3.17 14.37
CA LYS A 76 -0.07 -3.74 13.20
C LYS A 76 -0.80 -3.45 11.89
N ASP A 77 -2.11 -3.16 11.94
CA ASP A 77 -3.00 -3.15 10.77
C ASP A 77 -3.43 -1.74 10.35
N VAL A 78 -3.09 -0.68 11.11
CA VAL A 78 -3.40 0.69 10.70
C VAL A 78 -2.59 1.03 9.45
N PRO A 79 -3.22 1.46 8.34
CA PRO A 79 -2.50 1.91 7.17
C PRO A 79 -1.55 3.06 7.53
N LEU A 80 -0.34 3.05 6.94
CA LEU A 80 0.71 4.01 7.22
C LEU A 80 1.36 4.48 5.92
N PHE A 81 1.32 5.78 5.69
CA PHE A 81 1.98 6.46 4.57
C PHE A 81 3.11 7.32 5.08
N PHE A 82 4.23 7.35 4.37
CA PHE A 82 5.25 8.37 4.54
C PHE A 82 5.11 9.46 3.49
N LEU A 83 5.16 10.73 3.93
CA LEU A 83 5.30 11.90 3.07
C LEU A 83 6.60 12.62 3.47
N THR A 84 7.60 12.66 2.59
CA THR A 84 8.90 13.19 2.99
C THR A 84 9.72 13.71 1.83
N ALA A 85 10.65 14.64 2.12
CA ALA A 85 11.66 15.08 1.16
C ALA A 85 12.78 14.04 0.93
N LYS A 86 12.83 12.96 1.72
CA LYS A 86 13.82 11.89 1.55
C LYS A 86 13.51 11.05 0.32
N THR A 87 14.43 11.07 -0.65
CA THR A 87 14.29 10.41 -1.95
C THR A 87 15.24 9.21 -2.11
N LEU A 88 16.15 9.00 -1.15
CA LEU A 88 17.10 7.91 -1.24
C LEU A 88 16.37 6.57 -1.19
N LYS A 89 16.74 5.69 -2.08
CA LYS A 89 16.16 4.34 -2.18
C LYS A 89 16.22 3.59 -0.85
N GLU A 90 17.28 3.77 -0.09
CA GLU A 90 17.47 3.18 1.24
C GLU A 90 16.40 3.64 2.24
N ASP A 91 16.02 4.93 2.22
CA ASP A 91 14.96 5.46 3.09
C ASP A 91 13.59 4.91 2.70
N VAL A 92 13.30 4.82 1.40
CA VAL A 92 12.04 4.24 0.88
C VAL A 92 11.92 2.78 1.32
N LEU A 93 12.97 2.01 1.16
CA LEU A 93 13.02 0.60 1.57
C LEU A 93 12.91 0.42 3.07
N LYS A 94 13.54 1.31 3.85
CA LYS A 94 13.40 1.34 5.32
C LYS A 94 11.94 1.55 5.71
N GLY A 95 11.24 2.48 5.04
CA GLY A 95 9.81 2.71 5.24
C GLY A 95 8.97 1.45 5.02
N TYR A 96 9.16 0.78 3.88
CA TYR A 96 8.44 -0.46 3.58
C TYR A 96 8.81 -1.63 4.52
N LYS A 97 10.07 -1.74 4.96
CA LYS A 97 10.49 -2.75 5.96
C LYS A 97 9.80 -2.54 7.31
N ILE A 98 9.49 -1.30 7.69
CA ILE A 98 8.71 -0.98 8.90
C ILE A 98 7.23 -1.36 8.72
N GLY A 99 6.79 -1.60 7.48
CA GLY A 99 5.42 -1.95 7.16
C GLY A 99 4.57 -0.77 6.70
N ALA A 100 5.18 0.22 6.05
CA ALA A 100 4.42 1.25 5.35
C ALA A 100 3.61 0.64 4.20
N ASP A 101 2.43 1.18 3.97
CA ASP A 101 1.57 0.82 2.85
C ASP A 101 1.89 1.67 1.62
N ASP A 102 2.42 2.89 1.83
CA ASP A 102 2.86 3.78 0.74
C ASP A 102 3.97 4.73 1.19
N TYR A 103 4.71 5.28 0.21
CA TYR A 103 5.79 6.22 0.41
C TYR A 103 5.76 7.26 -0.71
N LEU A 104 5.49 8.52 -0.38
CA LEU A 104 5.41 9.63 -1.33
C LEU A 104 6.51 10.66 -1.04
N THR A 105 7.23 11.04 -2.08
CA THR A 105 8.29 12.05 -1.98
C THR A 105 7.75 13.45 -2.28
N LYS A 106 8.12 14.42 -1.46
CA LYS A 106 7.82 15.83 -1.68
C LYS A 106 8.75 16.41 -2.76
N PRO A 107 8.25 17.21 -3.73
CA PRO A 107 6.85 17.57 -3.94
C PRO A 107 6.04 16.43 -4.59
N PHE A 108 4.78 16.27 -4.19
CA PHE A 108 3.83 15.30 -4.75
C PHE A 108 2.54 15.99 -5.19
N ASP A 109 1.79 15.31 -6.05
CA ASP A 109 0.46 15.75 -6.46
C ASP A 109 -0.57 15.40 -5.38
N SER A 110 -1.32 16.42 -4.93
CA SER A 110 -2.34 16.26 -3.88
C SER A 110 -3.48 15.31 -4.31
N ASP A 111 -3.82 15.30 -5.60
CA ASP A 111 -4.86 14.42 -6.14
C ASP A 111 -4.40 12.96 -6.14
N ILE A 112 -3.12 12.70 -6.42
CA ILE A 112 -2.52 11.36 -6.30
C ILE A 112 -2.58 10.88 -4.85
N LEU A 113 -2.21 11.72 -3.87
CA LEU A 113 -2.34 11.39 -2.45
C LEU A 113 -3.80 11.06 -2.10
N LEU A 114 -4.76 11.87 -2.56
CA LEU A 114 -6.17 11.66 -2.31
C LEU A 114 -6.68 10.32 -2.90
N LEU A 115 -6.27 9.98 -4.11
CA LEU A 115 -6.60 8.69 -4.74
C LEU A 115 -6.05 7.50 -3.93
N LYS A 116 -4.80 7.59 -3.45
CA LYS A 116 -4.18 6.57 -2.61
C LYS A 116 -4.92 6.41 -1.27
N ILE A 117 -5.31 7.51 -0.63
CA ILE A 117 -6.12 7.52 0.60
C ILE A 117 -7.48 6.85 0.34
N LYS A 118 -8.19 7.24 -0.73
CA LYS A 118 -9.49 6.64 -1.10
C LYS A 118 -9.38 5.14 -1.34
N SER A 119 -8.36 4.70 -2.09
CA SER A 119 -8.10 3.29 -2.35
C SER A 119 -7.85 2.51 -1.06
N THR A 120 -7.05 3.07 -0.14
CA THR A 120 -6.74 2.45 1.15
C THR A 120 -7.98 2.29 2.02
N PHE A 121 -8.82 3.31 2.14
CA PHE A 121 -10.07 3.20 2.89
C PHE A 121 -11.07 2.25 2.23
N LYS A 122 -11.17 2.25 0.90
CA LYS A 122 -12.03 1.30 0.17
C LYS A 122 -11.59 -0.15 0.43
N ARG A 123 -10.30 -0.44 0.37
CA ARG A 123 -9.73 -1.77 0.72
C ARG A 123 -10.09 -2.17 2.14
N LYS A 124 -9.92 -1.27 3.12
CA LYS A 124 -10.24 -1.51 4.52
C LYS A 124 -11.75 -1.76 4.76
N GLN A 125 -12.63 -1.11 4.02
CA GLN A 125 -14.07 -1.36 4.09
C GLN A 125 -14.46 -2.70 3.45
N LEU A 126 -13.79 -3.10 2.38
CA LEU A 126 -14.00 -4.39 1.74
C LEU A 126 -13.49 -5.53 2.60
N SER A 127 -12.35 -5.36 3.29
CA SER A 127 -11.82 -6.34 4.24
C SER A 127 -12.68 -6.47 5.49
N LYS A 128 -13.29 -5.40 5.99
CA LYS A 128 -14.25 -5.45 7.11
C LYS A 128 -15.58 -6.14 6.76
N ARG A 129 -15.94 -6.20 5.49
CA ARG A 129 -17.16 -6.89 5.00
C ARG A 129 -16.91 -8.36 4.68
N LYS A 130 -15.67 -8.75 4.48
CA LYS A 130 -15.23 -10.15 4.33
C LYS A 130 -14.18 -10.36 5.42
N ASP A 131 -14.45 -11.33 6.30
CA ASP A 131 -13.54 -11.87 7.31
C ASP A 131 -12.07 -11.76 6.88
N ASP A 132 -11.11 -11.50 7.76
CA ASP A 132 -9.71 -11.07 7.57
C ASP A 132 -8.83 -11.91 6.60
N SER A 133 -9.46 -12.61 5.66
CA SER A 133 -8.85 -13.56 4.75
C SER A 133 -9.49 -13.54 3.37
N GLN A 134 -9.34 -12.45 2.61
CA GLN A 134 -9.62 -12.59 1.19
C GLN A 134 -8.56 -13.49 0.56
N TYR A 135 -8.86 -14.78 0.53
CA TYR A 135 -8.04 -15.80 -0.17
C TYR A 135 -8.51 -15.99 -1.60
N GLU A 136 -9.77 -15.66 -1.90
CA GLU A 136 -10.42 -15.87 -3.17
C GLU A 136 -10.63 -14.55 -3.89
N PHE A 137 -10.20 -14.52 -5.13
CA PHE A 137 -10.29 -13.38 -6.04
C PHE A 137 -10.93 -13.85 -7.33
N ASP A 138 -12.07 -13.27 -7.68
CA ASP A 138 -12.70 -13.43 -9.00
C ASP A 138 -12.42 -12.15 -9.80
N PHE A 139 -11.72 -12.29 -10.92
CA PHE A 139 -11.38 -11.18 -11.80
C PHE A 139 -11.45 -11.61 -13.26
N SER A 140 -12.22 -10.89 -14.05
CA SER A 140 -12.60 -11.28 -15.41
C SER A 140 -13.05 -12.74 -15.47
N LYS A 141 -12.35 -13.61 -16.19
CA LYS A 141 -12.63 -15.04 -16.32
C LYS A 141 -11.80 -15.93 -15.41
N PHE A 142 -11.01 -15.33 -14.50
CA PHE A 142 -10.14 -16.07 -13.59
C PHE A 142 -10.72 -16.19 -12.20
N LYS A 143 -10.50 -17.36 -11.58
CA LYS A 143 -10.64 -17.60 -10.15
C LYS A 143 -9.29 -17.88 -9.53
N PHE A 144 -8.90 -17.12 -8.54
CA PHE A 144 -7.64 -17.28 -7.84
C PHE A 144 -7.86 -17.49 -6.34
N ASN A 145 -7.30 -18.57 -5.80
CA ASN A 145 -7.30 -18.83 -4.36
C ASN A 145 -5.86 -18.78 -3.84
N SER A 146 -5.52 -17.69 -3.14
CA SER A 146 -4.17 -17.43 -2.64
C SER A 146 -3.76 -18.36 -1.49
N LYS A 147 -4.71 -18.92 -0.73
CA LYS A 147 -4.43 -19.86 0.36
C LYS A 147 -4.06 -21.24 -0.20
N LEU A 148 -4.76 -21.67 -1.23
CA LEU A 148 -4.50 -22.94 -1.93
C LEU A 148 -3.41 -22.79 -3.00
N ARG A 149 -3.05 -21.56 -3.35
CA ARG A 149 -2.13 -21.21 -4.44
C ARG A 149 -2.60 -21.74 -5.80
N THR A 150 -3.88 -21.57 -6.08
CA THR A 150 -4.51 -22.09 -7.31
C THR A 150 -5.06 -20.95 -8.15
N LEU A 151 -4.85 -21.07 -9.48
CA LEU A 151 -5.41 -20.20 -10.50
C LEU A 151 -6.21 -21.06 -11.48
N GLN A 152 -7.43 -20.66 -11.80
CA GLN A 152 -8.29 -21.32 -12.76
C GLN A 152 -8.83 -20.30 -13.76
N PHE A 153 -8.79 -20.62 -15.03
CA PHE A 153 -9.41 -19.84 -16.10
C PHE A 153 -10.70 -20.55 -16.53
N GLU A 154 -11.85 -19.87 -16.38
CA GLU A 154 -13.19 -20.43 -16.65
C GLU A 154 -13.38 -21.83 -16.00
N SER A 155 -13.65 -22.85 -16.82
CA SER A 155 -13.81 -24.25 -16.37
C SER A 155 -12.59 -25.13 -16.68
N GLU A 156 -11.44 -24.52 -17.02
CA GLU A 156 -10.21 -25.25 -17.33
C GLU A 156 -9.56 -25.90 -16.10
N GLN A 157 -8.52 -26.69 -16.35
CA GLN A 157 -7.75 -27.33 -15.30
C GLN A 157 -7.11 -26.30 -14.35
N ILE A 158 -7.20 -26.55 -13.06
CA ILE A 158 -6.60 -25.72 -12.02
C ILE A 158 -5.07 -25.77 -12.13
N ILE A 159 -4.44 -24.60 -12.19
CA ILE A 159 -3.00 -24.41 -12.19
C ILE A 159 -2.53 -24.12 -10.76
N LYS A 160 -1.52 -24.83 -10.29
CA LYS A 160 -0.90 -24.57 -9.00
C LYS A 160 0.27 -23.58 -9.16
N LEU A 161 0.22 -22.48 -8.43
CA LEU A 161 1.24 -21.44 -8.44
C LEU A 161 2.37 -21.77 -7.46
N SER A 162 3.60 -21.39 -7.83
CA SER A 162 4.70 -21.35 -6.86
C SER A 162 4.45 -20.30 -5.77
N PRO A 163 5.12 -20.37 -4.61
CA PRO A 163 4.92 -19.39 -3.55
C PRO A 163 5.09 -17.94 -4.01
N LYS A 164 6.13 -17.64 -4.80
CA LYS A 164 6.40 -16.28 -5.27
C LYS A 164 5.40 -15.80 -6.33
N GLU A 165 4.96 -16.66 -7.24
CA GLU A 165 3.88 -16.35 -8.19
C GLU A 165 2.58 -16.03 -7.47
N ASN A 166 2.25 -16.81 -6.43
CA ASN A 166 1.07 -16.61 -5.60
C ASN A 166 1.07 -15.25 -4.90
N GLU A 167 2.15 -14.93 -4.18
CA GLU A 167 2.26 -13.67 -3.45
C GLU A 167 2.25 -12.47 -4.39
N LEU A 168 2.93 -12.57 -5.53
CA LEU A 168 2.98 -11.49 -6.51
C LEU A 168 1.63 -11.27 -7.18
N LEU A 169 0.90 -12.33 -7.58
CA LEU A 169 -0.44 -12.22 -8.14
C LEU A 169 -1.42 -11.65 -7.09
N LYS A 170 -1.32 -12.10 -5.83
CA LYS A 170 -2.12 -11.55 -4.73
C LYS A 170 -1.89 -10.05 -4.55
N MET A 171 -0.63 -9.61 -4.57
CA MET A 171 -0.30 -8.19 -4.46
C MET A 171 -0.83 -7.37 -5.64
N LEU A 172 -0.71 -7.86 -6.87
CA LEU A 172 -1.27 -7.21 -8.06
C LEU A 172 -2.79 -7.06 -7.95
N LEU A 173 -3.50 -8.09 -7.45
CA LEU A 173 -4.96 -8.05 -7.26
C LEU A 173 -5.39 -7.14 -6.10
N ILE A 174 -4.58 -7.03 -5.05
CA ILE A 174 -4.82 -6.06 -3.97
C ILE A 174 -4.69 -4.63 -4.51
N HIS A 175 -3.78 -4.40 -5.46
CA HIS A 175 -3.57 -3.12 -6.15
C HIS A 175 -4.25 -3.07 -7.53
N LEU A 176 -5.34 -3.82 -7.73
CA LEU A 176 -6.03 -3.86 -9.02
C LEU A 176 -6.44 -2.46 -9.49
N ASN A 177 -6.09 -2.12 -10.74
CA ASN A 177 -6.28 -0.80 -11.36
C ASN A 177 -5.48 0.35 -10.68
N ASP A 178 -4.53 0.02 -9.79
CA ASP A 178 -3.67 0.98 -9.12
C ASP A 178 -2.19 0.57 -9.24
N LEU A 179 -1.28 1.48 -8.95
CA LEU A 179 0.15 1.20 -8.94
C LEU A 179 0.52 0.27 -7.78
N MET A 180 1.15 -0.86 -8.10
CA MET A 180 1.87 -1.69 -7.14
C MET A 180 3.35 -1.29 -7.16
N PRO A 181 3.86 -0.59 -6.12
CA PRO A 181 5.26 -0.18 -6.09
C PRO A 181 6.22 -1.38 -6.11
N ARG A 182 7.27 -1.28 -6.92
CA ARG A 182 8.26 -2.36 -7.06
C ARG A 182 8.94 -2.69 -5.75
N GLU A 183 9.35 -1.66 -5.00
CA GLU A 183 10.03 -1.78 -3.71
C GLU A 183 9.16 -2.48 -2.67
N LEU A 184 7.86 -2.15 -2.65
CA LEU A 184 6.90 -2.82 -1.76
C LEU A 184 6.84 -4.32 -2.02
N ALA A 185 6.77 -4.73 -3.29
CA ALA A 185 6.74 -6.13 -3.66
C ALA A 185 8.05 -6.85 -3.34
N LEU A 186 9.20 -6.20 -3.61
CA LEU A 186 10.52 -6.74 -3.29
C LEU A 186 10.66 -7.01 -1.79
N VAL A 187 10.30 -6.05 -0.94
CA VAL A 187 10.36 -6.21 0.50
C VAL A 187 9.39 -7.30 1.00
N LYS A 188 8.13 -7.28 0.57
CA LYS A 188 7.11 -8.22 1.07
C LYS A 188 7.31 -9.66 0.61
N ILE A 189 7.85 -9.89 -0.60
CA ILE A 189 7.93 -11.23 -1.21
C ILE A 189 9.34 -11.81 -1.14
N TRP A 190 10.36 -10.97 -1.30
CA TRP A 190 11.76 -11.42 -1.33
C TRP A 190 12.52 -11.12 -0.06
N ASN A 191 11.97 -10.25 0.81
CA ASN A 191 12.61 -9.76 2.05
C ASN A 191 13.99 -9.12 1.80
N ASP A 192 14.26 -8.74 0.56
CA ASP A 192 15.51 -8.17 0.08
C ASP A 192 15.25 -7.39 -1.22
N ASP A 193 16.01 -6.33 -1.44
CA ASP A 193 15.86 -5.38 -2.54
C ASP A 193 17.09 -5.27 -3.43
N ASN A 194 18.00 -6.23 -3.33
CA ASN A 194 19.21 -6.20 -4.15
C ASN A 194 18.89 -6.36 -5.64
N TYR A 195 19.88 -6.04 -6.49
CA TYR A 195 19.76 -6.09 -7.94
C TYR A 195 19.31 -7.46 -8.49
N PHE A 196 19.72 -8.56 -7.85
CA PHE A 196 19.34 -9.91 -8.27
C PHE A 196 17.87 -10.22 -7.97
N THR A 197 17.35 -9.74 -6.85
CA THR A 197 15.93 -9.91 -6.51
C THR A 197 15.03 -9.09 -7.42
N SER A 198 15.48 -7.91 -7.85
CA SER A 198 14.77 -7.08 -8.82
C SER A 198 14.62 -7.78 -10.18
N ARG A 199 15.69 -8.39 -10.70
CA ARG A 199 15.62 -9.21 -11.93
C ARG A 199 14.76 -10.47 -11.76
N SER A 200 14.84 -11.09 -10.60
CA SER A 200 13.97 -12.23 -10.25
C SER A 200 12.50 -11.85 -10.35
N MET A 201 12.10 -10.68 -9.82
CA MET A 201 10.73 -10.20 -9.91
C MET A 201 10.22 -10.06 -11.35
N ASP A 202 11.07 -9.54 -12.27
CA ASP A 202 10.68 -9.40 -13.67
C ASP A 202 10.40 -10.76 -14.34
N VAL A 203 11.12 -11.79 -13.97
CA VAL A 203 10.86 -13.17 -14.42
C VAL A 203 9.49 -13.66 -13.92
N TYR A 204 9.13 -13.37 -12.67
CA TYR A 204 7.81 -13.75 -12.14
C TYR A 204 6.68 -12.94 -12.77
N ILE A 205 6.88 -11.65 -13.03
CA ILE A 205 5.91 -10.83 -13.79
C ILE A 205 5.69 -11.43 -15.18
N ALA A 206 6.76 -11.81 -15.89
CA ALA A 206 6.63 -12.44 -17.20
C ALA A 206 5.86 -13.78 -17.14
N LYS A 207 6.09 -14.60 -16.12
CA LYS A 207 5.34 -15.83 -15.90
C LYS A 207 3.86 -15.58 -15.63
N ILE A 208 3.53 -14.61 -14.77
CA ILE A 208 2.15 -14.24 -14.48
C ILE A 208 1.45 -13.71 -15.74
N ARG A 209 2.11 -12.82 -16.51
CA ARG A 209 1.58 -12.36 -17.81
C ARG A 209 1.23 -13.53 -18.73
N LYS A 210 2.11 -14.53 -18.82
CA LYS A 210 1.86 -15.74 -19.63
C LYS A 210 0.66 -16.54 -19.13
N LEU A 211 0.47 -16.66 -17.82
CA LEU A 211 -0.68 -17.34 -17.25
C LEU A 211 -1.99 -16.59 -17.51
N LEU A 212 -1.94 -15.26 -17.48
CA LEU A 212 -3.11 -14.40 -17.66
C LEU A 212 -3.42 -14.07 -19.13
N SER A 213 -2.52 -14.38 -20.09
CA SER A 213 -2.69 -14.07 -21.50
C SER A 213 -3.84 -14.80 -22.20
N LYS A 214 -4.51 -15.73 -21.52
CA LYS A 214 -5.74 -16.37 -21.95
C LYS A 214 -6.95 -15.43 -21.99
N ASP A 215 -6.85 -14.29 -21.34
CA ASP A 215 -7.90 -13.28 -21.31
C ASP A 215 -7.31 -11.91 -21.69
N GLU A 216 -7.70 -11.44 -22.88
CA GLU A 216 -7.24 -10.14 -23.43
C GLU A 216 -7.69 -8.93 -22.59
N LYS A 217 -8.69 -9.13 -21.71
CA LYS A 217 -9.13 -8.07 -20.79
C LYS A 217 -8.21 -7.85 -19.61
N VAL A 218 -7.28 -8.77 -19.35
CA VAL A 218 -6.37 -8.70 -18.19
C VAL A 218 -4.98 -8.34 -18.68
N GLU A 219 -4.47 -7.20 -18.24
CA GLU A 219 -3.15 -6.71 -18.62
C GLU A 219 -2.33 -6.34 -17.37
N ILE A 220 -1.01 -6.52 -17.44
CA ILE A 220 -0.06 -6.01 -16.45
C ILE A 220 0.87 -5.03 -17.16
N GLU A 221 0.68 -3.75 -16.88
CA GLU A 221 1.53 -2.67 -17.38
C GLU A 221 2.81 -2.54 -16.53
N ASN A 222 3.86 -2.05 -17.17
CA ASN A 222 5.09 -1.64 -16.50
C ASN A 222 5.10 -0.11 -16.40
N ILE A 223 5.03 0.43 -15.19
CA ILE A 223 5.16 1.86 -14.94
C ILE A 223 6.63 2.13 -14.67
N HIS A 224 7.28 2.77 -15.64
CA HIS A 224 8.72 2.95 -15.65
C HIS A 224 9.25 3.63 -14.38
N GLY A 225 10.22 2.99 -13.72
CA GLY A 225 10.82 3.50 -12.48
C GLY A 225 9.98 3.34 -11.21
N GLU A 226 8.68 2.98 -11.32
CA GLU A 226 7.77 2.97 -10.17
C GLU A 226 7.28 1.56 -9.79
N GLY A 227 6.85 0.75 -10.77
CA GLY A 227 6.32 -0.57 -10.46
C GLY A 227 5.46 -1.16 -11.56
N PHE A 228 4.39 -1.83 -11.16
CA PHE A 228 3.47 -2.52 -12.05
C PHE A 228 2.02 -2.14 -11.75
N ARG A 229 1.20 -2.15 -12.79
CA ARG A 229 -0.25 -1.98 -12.68
C ARG A 229 -0.95 -3.13 -13.36
N MET A 230 -1.83 -3.83 -12.65
CA MET A 230 -2.72 -4.82 -13.23
C MET A 230 -4.06 -4.17 -13.54
N ILE A 231 -4.52 -4.29 -14.79
CA ILE A 231 -5.78 -3.73 -15.28
C ILE A 231 -6.70 -4.87 -15.70
N VAL A 232 -7.98 -4.72 -15.37
CA VAL A 232 -9.07 -5.55 -15.91
C VAL A 232 -10.03 -4.64 -16.64
N ASN A 233 -10.03 -4.72 -17.97
CA ASN A 233 -10.91 -3.95 -18.84
C ASN A 233 -12.34 -4.51 -18.81
N SER A 234 -13.31 -3.65 -18.93
CA SER A 234 -14.76 -3.99 -18.91
C SER A 234 -15.20 -4.80 -20.11
#